data_eb903c6f1c78d406f180d73f2087b653
#
_entry.id   eb903c6f1c78d406f180d73f2087b653
#
_cell.length_a   1.000
_cell.length_b   1.000
_cell.length_c   1.000
_cell.angle_alpha   90.00
_cell.angle_beta   90.00
_cell.angle_gamma   90.00
#
_symmetry.space_group_name_H-M   'P 1'
#
loop_
_entity.id
_entity.type
_entity.pdbx_description
1 polymer ?
#
loop_
_entity_poly.entity_id
_entity_poly.type
_entity_poly.pdbx_seq_one_letter_code
_entity_poly.pdbx_strand_id
1 'polypeptide(L)'
;MIGALSAAIASLRRLNRAVERTLNPVIAILIALMLVMVVLTVTARLTALNAPWTEKIQLILLPTLAFAVAPVAYRRGANVALDLLNGLLTPRMAHIHQLAMHAGILLLLLVGLDLTLRKVGVDPAPLSAAINALTGLDLSAIRPFRAPIKIPMLNIEWRSVYMVMPASVALMILANAELLLRHLLGVLDPDAPSAQRVRSFEDVTSAAGE
;
A
#
# COMPACT_ATOMS: atom_id res chain seq x y z
N MET A 1 1.16 -2.21 -30.34
CA MET A 1 0.45 -1.98 -29.06
C MET A 1 1.00 -2.87 -27.96
N ILE A 2 1.11 -4.19 -28.17
CA ILE A 2 1.63 -5.17 -27.16
C ILE A 2 3.06 -4.82 -26.71
N GLY A 3 3.97 -4.42 -27.63
CA GLY A 3 5.34 -4.03 -27.28
C GLY A 3 5.45 -2.79 -26.38
N ALA A 4 4.59 -1.79 -26.57
CA ALA A 4 4.55 -0.62 -25.69
C ALA A 4 4.03 -0.98 -24.29
N LEU A 5 3.02 -1.87 -24.22
CA LEU A 5 2.45 -2.34 -22.96
C LEU A 5 3.49 -3.16 -22.16
N SER A 6 4.22 -4.06 -22.82
CA SER A 6 5.28 -4.85 -22.18
C SER A 6 6.43 -3.98 -21.66
N ALA A 7 6.81 -2.92 -22.41
CA ALA A 7 7.81 -1.95 -21.96
C ALA A 7 7.33 -1.15 -20.73
N ALA A 8 6.06 -0.72 -20.72
CA ALA A 8 5.46 -0.05 -19.56
C ALA A 8 5.43 -0.95 -18.32
N ILE A 9 5.04 -2.22 -18.45
CA ILE A 9 5.08 -3.21 -17.39
C ILE A 9 6.51 -3.40 -16.86
N ALA A 10 7.51 -3.49 -17.74
CA ALA A 10 8.90 -3.65 -17.34
C ALA A 10 9.44 -2.44 -16.56
N SER A 11 9.07 -1.23 -16.94
CA SER A 11 9.47 0.00 -16.23
C SER A 11 8.80 0.10 -14.86
N LEU A 12 7.50 -0.14 -14.76
CA LEU A 12 6.76 -0.19 -13.48
C LEU A 12 7.32 -1.26 -12.55
N ARG A 13 7.63 -2.44 -13.09
CA ARG A 13 8.24 -3.52 -12.32
C ARG A 13 9.60 -3.15 -11.75
N ARG A 14 10.44 -2.41 -12.51
CA ARG A 14 11.73 -1.91 -12.02
C ARG A 14 11.53 -0.89 -10.90
N LEU A 15 10.62 0.04 -11.09
CA LEU A 15 10.27 1.06 -10.10
C LEU A 15 9.76 0.43 -8.80
N ASN A 16 8.78 -0.47 -8.89
CA ASN A 16 8.21 -1.17 -7.75
C ASN A 16 9.26 -2.01 -6.99
N ARG A 17 10.21 -2.66 -7.71
CA ARG A 17 11.34 -3.36 -7.07
C ARG A 17 12.29 -2.41 -6.36
N ALA A 18 12.55 -1.23 -6.92
CA ALA A 18 13.38 -0.22 -6.25
C ALA A 18 12.70 0.29 -4.96
N VAL A 19 11.40 0.57 -5.03
CA VAL A 19 10.58 0.95 -3.87
C VAL A 19 10.63 -0.14 -2.79
N GLU A 20 10.42 -1.39 -3.15
CA GLU A 20 10.47 -2.51 -2.20
C GLU A 20 11.85 -2.68 -1.56
N ARG A 21 12.93 -2.50 -2.35
CA ARG A 21 14.30 -2.58 -1.84
C ARG A 21 14.61 -1.47 -0.84
N THR A 22 14.05 -0.29 -1.02
CA THR A 22 14.22 0.84 -0.09
C THR A 22 13.30 0.74 1.12
N LEU A 23 12.09 0.23 0.96
CA LEU A 23 11.13 0.11 2.06
C LEU A 23 11.50 -1.03 3.03
N ASN A 24 12.01 -2.16 2.55
CA ASN A 24 12.34 -3.30 3.41
C ASN A 24 13.27 -2.94 4.58
N PRO A 25 14.44 -2.27 4.38
CA PRO A 25 15.28 -1.87 5.49
C PRO A 25 14.60 -0.83 6.40
N VAL A 26 13.81 0.09 5.84
CA VAL A 26 13.05 1.06 6.64
C VAL A 26 12.05 0.36 7.55
N ILE A 27 11.32 -0.61 7.03
CA ILE A 27 10.39 -1.43 7.82
C ILE A 27 11.12 -2.19 8.92
N ALA A 28 12.27 -2.81 8.61
CA ALA A 28 13.07 -3.51 9.61
C ALA A 28 13.55 -2.58 10.73
N ILE A 29 14.00 -1.38 10.40
CA ILE A 29 14.38 -0.36 11.38
C ILE A 29 13.19 0.08 12.22
N LEU A 30 12.03 0.32 11.62
CA LEU A 30 10.82 0.71 12.35
C LEU A 30 10.35 -0.38 13.31
N ILE A 31 10.43 -1.66 12.91
CA ILE A 31 10.10 -2.80 13.79
C ILE A 31 11.09 -2.87 14.95
N ALA A 32 12.39 -2.77 14.69
CA ALA A 32 13.41 -2.78 15.73
C ALA A 32 13.22 -1.61 16.71
N LEU A 33 12.96 -0.41 16.20
CA LEU A 33 12.70 0.77 17.01
C LEU A 33 11.44 0.61 17.85
N MET A 34 10.36 0.05 17.28
CA MET A 34 9.12 -0.24 18.01
C MET A 34 9.38 -1.22 19.15
N LEU A 35 10.15 -2.29 18.91
CA LEU A 35 10.53 -3.26 19.94
C LEU A 35 11.31 -2.60 21.06
N VAL A 36 12.31 -1.79 20.73
CA VAL A 36 13.10 -1.04 21.74
C VAL A 36 12.19 -0.13 22.56
N MET A 37 11.26 0.59 21.94
CA MET A 37 10.33 1.47 22.65
C MET A 37 9.40 0.69 23.58
N VAL A 38 8.94 -0.50 23.17
CA VAL A 38 8.12 -1.37 24.05
C VAL A 38 8.93 -1.82 25.25
N VAL A 39 10.16 -2.30 25.07
CA VAL A 39 11.04 -2.72 26.16
C VAL A 39 11.31 -1.56 27.12
N LEU A 40 11.63 -0.38 26.59
CA LEU A 40 11.84 0.82 27.42
C LEU A 40 10.61 1.20 28.21
N THR A 41 9.42 1.13 27.62
CA THR A 41 8.16 1.45 28.31
C THR A 41 7.89 0.45 29.44
N VAL A 42 8.09 -0.84 29.21
CA VAL A 42 7.92 -1.87 30.24
C VAL A 42 8.93 -1.68 31.38
N THR A 43 10.19 -1.46 31.04
CA THR A 43 11.26 -1.24 32.04
C THR A 43 10.98 0.02 32.86
N ALA A 44 10.57 1.12 32.24
CA ALA A 44 10.22 2.35 32.93
C ALA A 44 9.07 2.14 33.94
N ARG A 45 8.06 1.36 33.56
CA ARG A 45 6.93 1.03 34.47
C ARG A 45 7.38 0.17 35.66
N LEU A 46 8.25 -0.81 35.41
CA LEU A 46 8.77 -1.70 36.48
C LEU A 46 9.67 -0.96 37.47
N THR A 47 10.41 0.05 37.01
CA THR A 47 11.33 0.85 37.83
C THR A 47 10.67 2.11 38.42
N ALA A 48 9.34 2.26 38.28
CA ALA A 48 8.58 3.45 38.65
C ALA A 48 9.12 4.77 38.05
N LEU A 49 9.89 4.69 36.97
CA LEU A 49 10.36 5.84 36.20
C LEU A 49 9.22 6.40 35.35
N ASN A 50 8.94 7.69 35.52
CA ASN A 50 7.91 8.33 34.70
C ASN A 50 8.48 8.75 33.33
N ALA A 51 8.26 7.92 32.30
CA ALA A 51 8.72 8.16 30.94
C ALA A 51 7.55 8.23 29.93
N PRO A 52 6.64 9.21 30.04
CA PRO A 52 5.43 9.28 29.19
C PRO A 52 5.73 9.56 27.71
N TRP A 53 6.93 10.00 27.40
CA TRP A 53 7.38 10.23 26.01
C TRP A 53 7.51 8.92 25.19
N THR A 54 7.80 7.79 25.83
CA THR A 54 7.94 6.50 25.15
C THR A 54 6.61 6.05 24.55
N GLU A 55 5.50 6.23 25.26
CA GLU A 55 4.16 5.92 24.75
C GLU A 55 3.77 6.84 23.59
N LYS A 56 4.18 8.12 23.63
CA LYS A 56 3.91 9.06 22.52
C LYS A 56 4.67 8.70 21.26
N ILE A 57 5.91 8.23 21.37
CA ILE A 57 6.69 7.76 20.24
C ILE A 57 6.05 6.49 19.66
N GLN A 58 5.62 5.53 20.46
CA GLN A 58 4.92 4.33 20.01
C GLN A 58 3.63 4.68 19.25
N LEU A 59 2.88 5.68 19.72
CA LEU A 59 1.66 6.16 19.05
C LEU A 59 1.92 6.71 17.65
N ILE A 60 3.12 7.24 17.39
CA ILE A 60 3.54 7.70 16.05
C ILE A 60 4.08 6.53 15.22
N LEU A 61 4.89 5.67 15.83
CA LEU A 61 5.55 4.56 15.14
C LEU A 61 4.55 3.53 14.61
N LEU A 62 3.51 3.22 15.38
CA LEU A 62 2.54 2.20 15.00
C LEU A 62 1.83 2.48 13.66
N PRO A 63 1.19 3.64 13.45
CA PRO A 63 0.60 3.95 12.15
C PRO A 63 1.65 4.11 11.06
N THR A 64 2.83 4.68 11.38
CA THR A 64 3.92 4.81 10.40
C THR A 64 4.37 3.45 9.91
N LEU A 65 4.56 2.48 10.79
CA LEU A 65 4.92 1.10 10.45
C LEU A 65 3.81 0.43 9.62
N ALA A 66 2.55 0.55 10.04
CA ALA A 66 1.41 -0.05 9.33
C ALA A 66 1.33 0.44 7.89
N PHE A 67 1.46 1.75 7.67
CA PHE A 67 1.43 2.33 6.33
C PHE A 67 2.72 2.07 5.53
N ALA A 68 3.88 1.95 6.16
CA ALA A 68 5.12 1.58 5.46
C ALA A 68 5.09 0.12 4.97
N VAL A 69 4.47 -0.79 5.72
CA VAL A 69 4.34 -2.22 5.36
C VAL A 69 3.29 -2.44 4.27
N ALA A 70 2.21 -1.64 4.25
CA ALA A 70 1.05 -1.85 3.39
C ALA A 70 1.38 -2.04 1.89
N PRO A 71 2.19 -1.20 1.22
CA PRO A 71 2.51 -1.39 -0.20
C PRO A 71 3.34 -2.65 -0.47
N VAL A 72 4.20 -3.05 0.45
CA VAL A 72 5.01 -4.28 0.32
C VAL A 72 4.13 -5.51 0.52
N ALA A 73 3.29 -5.51 1.56
CA ALA A 73 2.34 -6.57 1.83
C ALA A 73 1.32 -6.73 0.70
N TYR A 74 0.79 -5.62 0.17
CA TYR A 74 -0.12 -5.62 -0.97
C TYR A 74 0.50 -6.32 -2.17
N ARG A 75 1.76 -6.00 -2.51
CA ARG A 75 2.44 -6.57 -3.65
C ARG A 75 2.75 -8.06 -3.49
N ARG A 76 3.05 -8.51 -2.27
CA ARG A 76 3.41 -9.91 -1.98
C ARG A 76 2.21 -10.81 -1.74
N GLY A 77 1.16 -10.28 -1.15
CA GLY A 77 0.05 -11.07 -0.60
C GLY A 77 -1.31 -10.85 -1.24
N ALA A 78 -1.45 -9.89 -2.15
CA ALA A 78 -2.77 -9.50 -2.66
C ALA A 78 -3.52 -10.62 -3.41
N ASN A 79 -2.81 -11.67 -3.86
CA ASN A 79 -3.38 -12.64 -4.78
C ASN A 79 -3.72 -14.00 -4.16
N VAL A 80 -3.30 -14.29 -2.93
CA VAL A 80 -3.45 -15.64 -2.33
C VAL A 80 -4.91 -16.09 -2.27
N ALA A 81 -5.82 -15.22 -1.87
CA ALA A 81 -7.25 -15.55 -1.81
C ALA A 81 -7.89 -15.70 -3.22
N LEU A 82 -7.35 -14.99 -4.21
CA LEU A 82 -7.84 -15.03 -5.59
C LEU A 82 -7.31 -16.25 -6.36
N ASP A 83 -6.15 -16.80 -5.98
CA ASP A 83 -5.53 -17.94 -6.65
C ASP A 83 -6.39 -19.22 -6.50
N LEU A 84 -7.08 -19.40 -5.39
CA LEU A 84 -8.02 -20.51 -5.20
C LEU A 84 -9.18 -20.48 -6.21
N LEU A 85 -9.74 -19.31 -6.47
CA LEU A 85 -10.81 -19.13 -7.44
C LEU A 85 -10.32 -19.27 -8.89
N ASN A 86 -9.11 -18.80 -9.16
CA ASN A 86 -8.48 -18.87 -10.47
C ASN A 86 -8.21 -20.31 -10.93
N GLY A 87 -8.00 -21.24 -10.01
CA GLY A 87 -7.82 -22.67 -10.31
C GLY A 87 -9.05 -23.33 -10.95
N LEU A 88 -10.24 -22.75 -10.76
CA LEU A 88 -11.51 -23.25 -11.32
C LEU A 88 -11.89 -22.58 -12.65
N LEU A 89 -11.19 -21.50 -13.05
CA LEU A 89 -11.53 -20.70 -14.22
C LEU A 89 -10.60 -21.01 -15.38
N THR A 90 -11.10 -20.83 -16.61
CA THR A 90 -10.23 -20.84 -17.80
C THR A 90 -9.22 -19.70 -17.74
N PRO A 91 -8.02 -19.82 -18.35
CA PRO A 91 -6.98 -18.80 -18.26
C PRO A 91 -7.44 -17.37 -18.59
N ARG A 92 -8.25 -17.24 -19.65
CA ARG A 92 -8.84 -15.94 -20.03
C ARG A 92 -9.81 -15.39 -18.98
N MET A 93 -10.70 -16.24 -18.48
CA MET A 93 -11.67 -15.82 -17.44
C MET A 93 -10.98 -15.43 -16.14
N ALA A 94 -9.91 -16.13 -15.79
CA ALA A 94 -9.07 -15.78 -14.63
C ALA A 94 -8.47 -14.37 -14.78
N HIS A 95 -7.92 -14.03 -15.95
CA HIS A 95 -7.38 -12.69 -16.20
C HIS A 95 -8.45 -11.59 -16.19
N ILE A 96 -9.64 -11.86 -16.76
CA ILE A 96 -10.76 -10.91 -16.74
C ILE A 96 -11.24 -10.67 -15.30
N HIS A 97 -11.38 -11.73 -14.52
CA HIS A 97 -11.79 -11.63 -13.12
C HIS A 97 -10.77 -10.81 -12.31
N GLN A 98 -9.48 -11.11 -12.45
CA GLN A 98 -8.41 -10.37 -11.77
C GLN A 98 -8.35 -8.91 -12.22
N LEU A 99 -8.55 -8.64 -13.51
CA LEU A 99 -8.61 -7.28 -14.03
C LEU A 99 -9.76 -6.48 -13.37
N ALA A 100 -10.95 -7.07 -13.27
CA ALA A 100 -12.11 -6.44 -12.62
C ALA A 100 -11.83 -6.17 -11.13
N MET A 101 -11.24 -7.13 -10.42
CA MET A 101 -10.86 -6.97 -9.01
C MET A 101 -9.82 -5.87 -8.79
N HIS A 102 -8.75 -5.85 -9.61
CA HIS A 102 -7.73 -4.80 -9.52
C HIS A 102 -8.25 -3.42 -9.93
N ALA A 103 -9.20 -3.35 -10.85
CA ALA A 103 -9.88 -2.09 -11.20
C ALA A 103 -10.72 -1.57 -10.02
N GLY A 104 -11.47 -2.46 -9.34
CA GLY A 104 -12.19 -2.10 -8.11
C GLY A 104 -11.27 -1.63 -6.98
N ILE A 105 -10.14 -2.34 -6.77
CA ILE A 105 -9.13 -1.94 -5.79
C ILE A 105 -8.51 -0.59 -6.16
N LEU A 106 -8.24 -0.34 -7.45
CA LEU A 106 -7.72 0.96 -7.90
C LEU A 106 -8.67 2.09 -7.54
N LEU A 107 -9.95 1.90 -7.77
CA LEU A 107 -10.97 2.88 -7.41
C LEU A 107 -10.96 3.17 -5.90
N LEU A 108 -10.93 2.13 -5.07
CA LEU A 108 -10.84 2.27 -3.61
C LEU A 108 -9.57 2.99 -3.18
N LEU A 109 -8.43 2.69 -3.82
CA LEU A 109 -7.16 3.36 -3.55
C LEU A 109 -7.18 4.84 -3.96
N LEU A 110 -7.84 5.20 -5.07
CA LEU A 110 -8.00 6.60 -5.48
C LEU A 110 -8.88 7.37 -4.49
N VAL A 111 -9.98 6.79 -4.03
CA VAL A 111 -10.81 7.37 -2.96
C VAL A 111 -9.99 7.51 -1.66
N GLY A 112 -9.23 6.47 -1.29
CA GLY A 112 -8.34 6.51 -0.13
C GLY A 112 -7.25 7.59 -0.24
N LEU A 113 -6.69 7.80 -1.44
CA LEU A 113 -5.73 8.87 -1.70
C LEU A 113 -6.37 10.25 -1.52
N ASP A 114 -7.56 10.47 -2.07
CA ASP A 114 -8.31 11.71 -1.90
C ASP A 114 -8.55 12.03 -0.43
N LEU A 115 -9.06 11.05 0.33
CA LEU A 115 -9.35 11.23 1.75
C LEU A 115 -8.07 11.47 2.59
N THR A 116 -6.98 10.76 2.30
CA THR A 116 -5.72 10.92 3.02
C THR A 116 -5.04 12.25 2.70
N LEU A 117 -5.10 12.74 1.46
CA LEU A 117 -4.61 14.07 1.08
C LEU A 117 -5.40 15.17 1.80
N ARG A 118 -6.72 15.07 1.83
CA ARG A 118 -7.57 16.01 2.60
C ARG A 118 -7.24 15.98 4.09
N LYS A 119 -6.97 14.79 4.66
CA LYS A 119 -6.55 14.65 6.06
C LYS A 119 -5.27 15.43 6.37
N VAL A 120 -4.33 15.41 5.45
CA VAL A 120 -3.06 16.16 5.55
C VAL A 120 -3.25 17.66 5.25
N GLY A 121 -4.41 18.06 4.73
CA GLY A 121 -4.72 19.46 4.41
C GLY A 121 -4.30 19.86 3.00
N VAL A 122 -4.06 18.91 2.13
CA VAL A 122 -3.91 19.12 0.68
C VAL A 122 -5.29 18.95 0.04
N ASP A 123 -5.70 19.89 -0.79
CA ASP A 123 -6.97 19.78 -1.52
C ASP A 123 -6.76 19.11 -2.88
N PRO A 124 -7.23 17.85 -3.07
CA PRO A 124 -7.07 17.12 -4.31
C PRO A 124 -8.23 17.39 -5.29
N ALA A 125 -8.63 18.64 -5.50
CA ALA A 125 -9.78 19.02 -6.34
C ALA A 125 -9.86 18.29 -7.69
N PRO A 126 -8.76 18.13 -8.50
CA PRO A 126 -8.84 17.42 -9.76
C PRO A 126 -9.08 15.90 -9.57
N LEU A 127 -8.54 15.30 -8.52
CA LEU A 127 -8.77 13.88 -8.20
C LEU A 127 -10.22 13.65 -7.76
N SER A 128 -10.74 14.50 -6.90
CA SER A 128 -12.14 14.44 -6.43
C SER A 128 -13.12 14.57 -7.58
N ALA A 129 -12.86 15.49 -8.51
CA ALA A 129 -13.68 15.68 -9.71
C ALA A 129 -13.67 14.43 -10.61
N ALA A 130 -12.50 13.79 -10.80
CA ALA A 130 -12.38 12.57 -11.56
C ALA A 130 -13.13 11.39 -10.90
N ILE A 131 -13.02 11.25 -9.59
CA ILE A 131 -13.73 10.21 -8.83
C ILE A 131 -15.24 10.42 -8.90
N ASN A 132 -15.71 11.67 -8.75
CA ASN A 132 -17.13 12.01 -8.88
C ASN A 132 -17.66 11.69 -10.28
N ALA A 133 -16.92 12.02 -11.33
CA ALA A 133 -17.30 11.69 -12.70
C ALA A 133 -17.40 10.19 -12.98
N LEU A 134 -16.57 9.37 -12.32
CA LEU A 134 -16.54 7.91 -12.49
C LEU A 134 -17.59 7.18 -11.64
N THR A 135 -17.86 7.66 -10.43
CA THR A 135 -18.64 6.93 -9.41
C THR A 135 -19.92 7.61 -9.00
N GLY A 136 -20.08 8.91 -9.32
CA GLY A 136 -21.16 9.74 -8.79
C GLY A 136 -20.99 10.12 -7.31
N LEU A 137 -19.88 9.72 -6.66
CA LEU A 137 -19.61 10.03 -5.25
C LEU A 137 -19.04 11.42 -5.10
N ASP A 138 -19.76 12.31 -4.41
CA ASP A 138 -19.25 13.63 -4.06
C ASP A 138 -18.41 13.58 -2.78
N LEU A 139 -17.09 13.44 -2.96
CA LEU A 139 -16.13 13.44 -1.86
C LEU A 139 -15.89 14.87 -1.29
N SER A 140 -16.34 15.91 -1.95
CA SER A 140 -16.15 17.30 -1.49
C SER A 140 -16.93 17.59 -0.20
N ALA A 141 -18.03 16.87 0.02
CA ALA A 141 -18.83 16.95 1.23
C ALA A 141 -18.13 16.35 2.45
N ILE A 142 -17.19 15.43 2.25
CA ILE A 142 -16.45 14.80 3.32
C ILE A 142 -15.32 15.72 3.76
N ARG A 143 -15.48 16.35 4.92
CA ARG A 143 -14.45 17.18 5.54
C ARG A 143 -13.76 16.36 6.63
N PRO A 144 -12.60 15.76 6.36
CA PRO A 144 -11.85 15.06 7.41
C PRO A 144 -11.44 16.07 8.50
N PHE A 145 -11.53 15.64 9.74
CA PHE A 145 -11.20 16.48 10.90
C PHE A 145 -9.78 17.02 10.80
N ARG A 146 -9.65 18.32 10.59
CA ARG A 146 -8.39 19.06 10.54
C ARG A 146 -8.09 19.63 11.93
N ALA A 147 -7.70 18.82 12.88
CA ALA A 147 -7.18 19.37 14.10
C ALA A 147 -5.67 19.59 13.96
N PRO A 148 -5.17 20.80 14.09
CA PRO A 148 -3.75 21.08 14.25
C PRO A 148 -3.35 20.72 15.70
N ILE A 149 -3.46 19.45 16.05
CA ILE A 149 -3.08 18.97 17.38
C ILE A 149 -1.58 18.68 17.30
N LYS A 150 -0.79 19.48 17.98
CA LYS A 150 0.61 19.18 18.26
C LYS A 150 0.67 18.04 19.26
N ILE A 151 1.61 17.14 19.05
CA ILE A 151 1.88 16.07 20.01
C ILE A 151 2.54 16.72 21.23
N PRO A 152 1.92 16.68 22.42
CA PRO A 152 2.52 17.20 23.62
C PRO A 152 3.91 16.58 23.84
N MET A 153 4.88 17.37 24.32
CA MET A 153 6.29 17.01 24.56
C MET A 153 7.19 16.93 23.31
N LEU A 154 6.70 16.47 22.16
CA LEU A 154 7.52 16.34 20.94
C LEU A 154 7.43 17.56 20.02
N ASN A 155 6.45 18.43 20.25
CA ASN A 155 6.15 19.63 19.45
C ASN A 155 6.02 19.35 17.94
N ILE A 156 5.72 18.10 17.57
CA ILE A 156 5.51 17.63 16.20
C ILE A 156 4.01 17.76 15.85
N GLU A 157 3.71 18.32 14.71
CA GLU A 157 2.33 18.35 14.20
C GLU A 157 1.90 16.95 13.74
N TRP A 158 0.72 16.50 14.16
CA TRP A 158 0.11 15.27 13.67
C TRP A 158 0.01 15.18 12.16
N ARG A 159 -0.10 16.34 11.51
CA ARG A 159 -0.08 16.46 10.05
C ARG A 159 1.15 15.80 9.43
N SER A 160 2.34 16.03 10.00
CA SER A 160 3.60 15.44 9.52
C SER A 160 3.61 13.92 9.65
N VAL A 161 3.05 13.39 10.73
CA VAL A 161 2.91 11.93 10.92
C VAL A 161 1.95 11.33 9.89
N TYR A 162 0.84 12.03 9.60
CA TYR A 162 -0.14 11.54 8.63
C TYR A 162 0.32 11.60 7.18
N MET A 163 1.41 12.31 6.85
CA MET A 163 2.00 12.32 5.49
C MET A 163 2.39 10.93 4.99
N VAL A 164 2.67 9.99 5.88
CA VAL A 164 2.98 8.61 5.50
C VAL A 164 1.78 7.91 4.84
N MET A 165 0.54 8.29 5.19
CA MET A 165 -0.68 7.69 4.63
C MET A 165 -0.82 7.92 3.12
N PRO A 166 -0.89 9.17 2.61
CA PRO A 166 -1.00 9.39 1.17
C PRO A 166 0.21 8.87 0.40
N ALA A 167 1.42 8.92 0.98
CA ALA A 167 2.60 8.32 0.37
C ALA A 167 2.44 6.80 0.20
N SER A 168 1.99 6.10 1.22
CA SER A 168 1.73 4.65 1.17
C SER A 168 0.66 4.30 0.15
N VAL A 169 -0.47 5.02 0.15
CA VAL A 169 -1.56 4.78 -0.80
C VAL A 169 -1.09 5.03 -2.24
N ALA A 170 -0.30 6.07 -2.49
CA ALA A 170 0.29 6.32 -3.81
C ALA A 170 1.20 5.17 -4.27
N LEU A 171 2.01 4.60 -3.36
CA LEU A 171 2.82 3.42 -3.66
C LEU A 171 1.98 2.17 -3.92
N MET A 172 0.86 2.01 -3.22
CA MET A 172 -0.10 0.91 -3.49
C MET A 172 -0.78 1.09 -4.86
N ILE A 173 -1.13 2.31 -5.25
CA ILE A 173 -1.65 2.61 -6.59
C ILE A 173 -0.63 2.22 -7.66
N LEU A 174 0.64 2.55 -7.46
CA LEU A 174 1.72 2.19 -8.36
C LEU A 174 1.88 0.67 -8.50
N ALA A 175 1.81 -0.06 -7.39
CA ALA A 175 1.86 -1.52 -7.38
C ALA A 175 0.63 -2.12 -8.09
N ASN A 176 -0.57 -1.60 -7.82
CA ASN A 176 -1.80 -2.04 -8.43
C ASN A 176 -1.83 -1.76 -9.94
N ALA A 177 -1.30 -0.63 -10.39
CA ALA A 177 -1.17 -0.31 -11.82
C ALA A 177 -0.30 -1.33 -12.57
N GLU A 178 0.80 -1.81 -11.96
CA GLU A 178 1.62 -2.90 -12.53
C GLU A 178 0.79 -4.16 -12.73
N LEU A 179 0.02 -4.58 -11.72
CA LEU A 179 -0.81 -5.79 -11.75
C LEU A 179 -1.94 -5.66 -12.78
N LEU A 180 -2.61 -4.52 -12.80
CA LEU A 180 -3.70 -4.24 -13.75
C LEU A 180 -3.21 -4.32 -15.20
N LEU A 181 -2.05 -3.72 -15.51
CA LEU A 181 -1.47 -3.79 -16.87
C LEU A 181 -1.04 -5.22 -17.23
N ARG A 182 -0.58 -6.03 -16.28
CA ARG A 182 -0.24 -7.44 -16.51
C ARG A 182 -1.48 -8.26 -16.85
N HIS A 183 -2.57 -8.10 -16.09
CA HIS A 183 -3.80 -8.81 -16.36
C HIS A 183 -4.45 -8.36 -17.66
N LEU A 184 -4.37 -7.07 -18.00
CA LEU A 184 -4.79 -6.55 -19.31
C LEU A 184 -4.01 -7.22 -20.45
N LEU A 185 -2.68 -7.35 -20.30
CA LEU A 185 -1.87 -8.04 -21.28
C LEU A 185 -2.24 -9.52 -21.38
N GLY A 186 -2.51 -10.20 -20.25
CA GLY A 186 -2.93 -11.60 -20.23
C GLY A 186 -4.30 -11.85 -20.86
N VAL A 187 -5.19 -10.86 -20.89
CA VAL A 187 -6.44 -10.93 -21.68
C VAL A 187 -6.18 -10.84 -23.18
N LEU A 188 -5.23 -9.98 -23.58
CA LEU A 188 -4.88 -9.75 -25.00
C LEU A 188 -3.99 -10.85 -25.57
N ASP A 189 -3.05 -11.35 -24.79
CA ASP A 189 -2.08 -12.39 -25.15
C ASP A 189 -1.78 -13.26 -23.91
N PRO A 190 -2.51 -14.37 -23.74
CA PRO A 190 -2.34 -15.26 -22.57
C PRO A 190 -0.96 -15.92 -22.49
N ASP A 191 -0.25 -16.06 -23.63
CA ASP A 191 1.05 -16.73 -23.70
C ASP A 191 2.23 -15.77 -23.51
N ALA A 192 1.96 -14.47 -23.37
CA ALA A 192 3.01 -13.47 -23.16
C ALA A 192 3.78 -13.72 -21.85
N PRO A 193 5.14 -13.77 -21.88
CA PRO A 193 5.96 -14.02 -20.68
C PRO A 193 5.73 -13.00 -19.56
N SER A 194 5.32 -11.79 -19.89
CA SER A 194 5.02 -10.71 -18.94
C SER A 194 3.63 -10.84 -18.31
N ALA A 195 2.72 -11.64 -18.90
CA ALA A 195 1.42 -11.98 -18.36
C ALA A 195 1.46 -13.21 -17.44
N GLN A 196 2.55 -14.03 -17.52
CA GLN A 196 2.69 -15.21 -16.67
C GLN A 196 2.65 -14.85 -15.19
N ARG A 197 2.00 -15.71 -14.42
CA ARG A 197 1.68 -15.57 -13.00
C ARG A 197 2.87 -15.03 -12.19
N VAL A 198 2.62 -14.09 -11.32
CA VAL A 198 3.45 -13.91 -10.13
C VAL A 198 3.46 -15.27 -9.43
N ARG A 199 4.63 -15.86 -9.22
CA ARG A 199 4.81 -17.17 -8.56
C ARG A 199 3.86 -17.28 -7.37
N SER A 200 3.07 -18.32 -7.32
CA SER A 200 2.20 -18.57 -6.20
C SER A 200 3.06 -18.73 -4.93
N PHE A 201 2.48 -18.54 -3.77
CA PHE A 201 3.19 -18.68 -2.50
C PHE A 201 3.82 -20.07 -2.35
N GLU A 202 3.25 -21.08 -2.99
CA GLU A 202 3.78 -22.45 -3.07
C GLU A 202 5.11 -22.54 -3.82
N ASP A 203 5.28 -21.77 -4.91
CA ASP A 203 6.55 -21.73 -5.65
C ASP A 203 7.68 -21.06 -4.84
N VAL A 204 7.34 -20.14 -3.93
CA VAL A 204 8.31 -19.47 -3.06
C VAL A 204 8.71 -20.39 -1.90
N THR A 205 7.79 -21.17 -1.36
CA THR A 205 8.05 -22.11 -0.26
C THR A 205 8.81 -23.35 -0.75
N SER A 206 8.53 -23.85 -1.96
CA SER A 206 9.28 -24.96 -2.55
C SER A 206 10.72 -24.59 -2.90
N ALA A 207 10.96 -23.35 -3.36
CA ALA A 207 12.31 -22.85 -3.67
C ALA A 207 13.15 -22.49 -2.43
N ALA A 208 12.53 -22.37 -1.26
CA ALA A 208 13.22 -22.10 0.01
C ALA A 208 13.51 -23.41 0.81
N GLY A 209 13.01 -24.55 0.34
CA GLY A 209 13.20 -25.88 0.96
C GLY A 209 14.28 -26.74 0.28
N GLU A 210 14.94 -26.24 -0.78
CA GLU A 210 16.15 -26.82 -1.40
C GLU A 210 17.39 -26.03 -0.96
#